data_945ed45c4503198e54e8e0d0fa68a4a2
#
_entry.id   945ed45c4503198e54e8e0d0fa68a4a2
#
_cell.length_a   1.000
_cell.length_b   1.000
_cell.length_c   1.000
_cell.angle_alpha   90.00
_cell.angle_beta   90.00
_cell.angle_gamma   90.00
#
_symmetry.space_group_name_H-M   'P 1'
#
loop_
_entity.id
_entity.type
_entity.pdbx_description
1 polymer ?
#
loop_
_entity_poly.entity_id
_entity_poly.type
_entity_poly.pdbx_seq_one_letter_code
_entity_poly.pdbx_strand_id
1 'polypeptide(L)'
;MRVAALTMAYNEPVWAGVWARHYAGQLGAEHCTILDHGSDDGSADNLPVRVRRLGRSALDEAWRVAVVAEEVKSLLRRYDAVIHTDVDELLVADPSHYSGLHEFADVATEPVMTAIGLDLHHIPDREPALDFTQPIGAQRQWVRFSAALCKPVLVRRAVEWAPGFHCCDAPIVLDRLYLLHMRYADLGAGLRRLARTRVQAVLDPTGSEHQRVPDVDFERMMRAIAELPRQDGVLDPWLGPLSGWLDRLRASRVLRETQVYKLDLGLSGDVLWRLPPDMRALI
;
A
#
# COMPACT_ATOMS: atom_id res chain seq x y z
N MET A 1 -11.16 -17.85 -10.13
CA MET A 1 -10.63 -16.66 -10.87
C MET A 1 -9.12 -16.67 -10.83
N ARG A 2 -8.41 -16.17 -11.85
CA ARG A 2 -6.94 -15.99 -11.82
C ARG A 2 -6.62 -14.56 -11.46
N VAL A 3 -5.86 -14.35 -10.38
CA VAL A 3 -5.47 -13.02 -9.88
C VAL A 3 -3.96 -12.90 -9.92
N ALA A 4 -3.45 -11.76 -10.41
CA ALA A 4 -2.03 -11.44 -10.37
C ALA A 4 -1.76 -10.30 -9.39
N ALA A 5 -0.56 -10.26 -8.78
CA ALA A 5 -0.07 -9.12 -8.03
C ALA A 5 1.14 -8.49 -8.70
N LEU A 6 1.20 -7.16 -8.68
CA LEU A 6 2.22 -6.34 -9.30
C LEU A 6 2.67 -5.22 -8.36
N THR A 7 3.98 -5.00 -8.29
CA THR A 7 4.57 -3.80 -7.67
C THR A 7 5.76 -3.31 -8.47
N MET A 8 6.22 -2.08 -8.20
CA MET A 8 7.50 -1.56 -8.67
C MET A 8 8.40 -1.22 -7.48
N ALA A 9 9.67 -1.60 -7.55
CA ALA A 9 10.65 -1.37 -6.50
C ALA A 9 11.97 -0.82 -7.04
N TYR A 10 12.70 -0.09 -6.19
CA TYR A 10 14.08 0.33 -6.40
C TYR A 10 14.82 0.38 -5.07
N ASN A 11 15.87 -0.43 -4.90
CA ASN A 11 16.69 -0.47 -3.69
C ASN A 11 15.84 -0.60 -2.41
N GLU A 12 15.00 -1.65 -2.34
CA GLU A 12 14.11 -1.91 -1.21
C GLU A 12 14.47 -3.21 -0.47
N PRO A 13 15.61 -3.21 0.27
CA PRO A 13 16.17 -4.43 0.84
C PRO A 13 15.29 -5.09 1.92
N VAL A 14 14.30 -4.38 2.43
CA VAL A 14 13.34 -4.88 3.42
C VAL A 14 12.01 -5.22 2.76
N TRP A 15 11.39 -4.22 2.12
CA TRP A 15 9.99 -4.34 1.72
C TRP A 15 9.78 -5.22 0.49
N ALA A 16 10.77 -5.34 -0.42
CA ALA A 16 10.65 -6.24 -1.57
C ALA A 16 10.47 -7.70 -1.13
N GLY A 17 11.22 -8.15 -0.13
CA GLY A 17 11.08 -9.49 0.44
C GLY A 17 9.77 -9.69 1.21
N VAL A 18 9.33 -8.67 1.97
CA VAL A 18 8.05 -8.71 2.71
C VAL A 18 6.89 -8.79 1.73
N TRP A 19 6.85 -7.90 0.72
CA TRP A 19 5.83 -7.89 -0.33
C TRP A 19 5.77 -9.24 -1.06
N ALA A 20 6.91 -9.75 -1.47
CA ALA A 20 7.00 -11.01 -2.21
C ALA A 20 6.44 -12.19 -1.40
N ARG A 21 6.80 -12.31 -0.12
CA ARG A 21 6.28 -13.39 0.75
C ARG A 21 4.77 -13.26 0.97
N HIS A 22 4.28 -12.04 1.24
CA HIS A 22 2.87 -11.80 1.49
C HIS A 22 2.00 -12.21 0.29
N TYR A 23 2.28 -11.65 -0.89
CA TYR A 23 1.46 -11.91 -2.07
C TYR A 23 1.66 -13.33 -2.64
N ALA A 24 2.87 -13.89 -2.53
CA ALA A 24 3.09 -15.29 -2.90
C ALA A 24 2.30 -16.25 -2.00
N GLY A 25 2.19 -15.96 -0.71
CA GLY A 25 1.35 -16.73 0.22
C GLY A 25 -0.14 -16.64 -0.07
N GLN A 26 -0.61 -15.49 -0.57
CA GLN A 26 -2.03 -15.25 -0.87
C GLN A 26 -2.47 -15.75 -2.26
N LEU A 27 -1.59 -15.67 -3.26
CA LEU A 27 -1.96 -15.86 -4.67
C LEU A 27 -1.16 -16.95 -5.38
N GLY A 28 -0.02 -17.37 -4.82
CA GLY A 28 1.00 -18.17 -5.50
C GLY A 28 2.13 -17.32 -6.09
N ALA A 29 3.36 -17.77 -5.95
CA ALA A 29 4.56 -17.02 -6.35
C ALA A 29 4.60 -16.72 -7.87
N GLU A 30 4.10 -17.65 -8.67
CA GLU A 30 4.02 -17.55 -10.14
C GLU A 30 3.05 -16.46 -10.64
N HIS A 31 2.18 -15.97 -9.77
CA HIS A 31 1.20 -14.93 -10.07
C HIS A 31 1.68 -13.54 -9.61
N CYS A 32 2.85 -13.45 -8.97
CA CYS A 32 3.40 -12.22 -8.42
C CYS A 32 4.58 -11.69 -9.24
N THR A 33 4.59 -10.40 -9.54
CA THR A 33 5.66 -9.76 -10.31
C THR A 33 6.14 -8.47 -9.64
N ILE A 34 7.46 -8.32 -9.52
CA ILE A 34 8.12 -7.08 -9.14
C ILE A 34 8.77 -6.48 -10.38
N LEU A 35 8.41 -5.23 -10.71
CA LEU A 35 9.14 -4.41 -11.68
C LEU A 35 10.31 -3.77 -10.94
N ASP A 36 11.50 -4.28 -11.16
CA ASP A 36 12.72 -3.74 -10.56
C ASP A 36 13.26 -2.57 -11.40
N HIS A 37 13.19 -1.35 -10.86
CA HIS A 37 13.63 -0.13 -11.53
C HIS A 37 15.17 0.05 -11.43
N GLY A 38 15.91 -1.05 -11.69
CA GLY A 38 17.35 -1.06 -11.76
C GLY A 38 18.03 -0.97 -10.39
N SER A 39 17.59 -1.78 -9.42
CA SER A 39 18.24 -1.92 -8.12
C SER A 39 19.69 -2.41 -8.28
N ASP A 40 20.59 -1.83 -7.48
CA ASP A 40 22.02 -2.13 -7.44
C ASP A 40 22.50 -2.57 -6.06
N ASP A 41 21.58 -2.70 -5.08
CA ASP A 41 21.86 -3.10 -3.70
C ASP A 41 21.57 -4.59 -3.41
N GLY A 42 21.22 -5.37 -4.44
CA GLY A 42 20.89 -6.79 -4.32
C GLY A 42 19.45 -7.05 -3.81
N SER A 43 18.66 -6.04 -3.50
CA SER A 43 17.30 -6.17 -2.94
C SER A 43 16.30 -6.85 -3.87
N ALA A 44 16.58 -6.89 -5.17
CA ALA A 44 15.77 -7.55 -6.18
C ALA A 44 16.28 -8.97 -6.53
N ASP A 45 17.33 -9.46 -5.84
CA ASP A 45 17.90 -10.78 -6.09
C ASP A 45 17.25 -11.85 -5.20
N ASN A 46 17.15 -13.06 -5.73
CA ASN A 46 16.67 -14.26 -4.99
C ASN A 46 15.29 -14.09 -4.32
N LEU A 47 14.42 -13.24 -4.86
CA LEU A 47 13.03 -13.14 -4.39
C LEU A 47 12.21 -14.35 -4.88
N PRO A 48 11.23 -14.83 -4.09
CA PRO A 48 10.44 -16.01 -4.44
C PRO A 48 9.41 -15.78 -5.56
N VAL A 49 9.40 -14.60 -6.17
CA VAL A 49 8.45 -14.16 -7.19
C VAL A 49 9.18 -13.76 -8.47
N ARG A 50 8.43 -13.53 -9.55
CA ARG A 50 9.01 -13.04 -10.79
C ARG A 50 9.55 -11.61 -10.61
N VAL A 51 10.81 -11.40 -10.98
CA VAL A 51 11.40 -10.06 -11.07
C VAL A 51 11.64 -9.73 -12.53
N ARG A 52 11.07 -8.60 -12.99
CA ARG A 52 11.32 -8.03 -14.30
C ARG A 52 12.17 -6.77 -14.14
N ARG A 53 13.42 -6.85 -14.60
CA ARG A 53 14.35 -5.72 -14.53
C ARG A 53 14.04 -4.68 -15.60
N LEU A 54 14.03 -3.42 -15.19
CA LEU A 54 13.89 -2.24 -16.02
C LEU A 54 15.21 -1.46 -16.02
N GLY A 55 15.43 -0.64 -17.04
CA GLY A 55 16.57 0.29 -17.04
C GLY A 55 16.39 1.38 -15.97
N ARG A 56 17.47 1.72 -15.25
CA ARG A 56 17.44 2.82 -14.26
C ARG A 56 17.30 4.17 -14.95
N SER A 57 16.38 4.99 -14.47
CA SER A 57 16.20 6.40 -14.82
C SER A 57 15.96 7.24 -13.56
N ALA A 58 15.98 8.57 -13.68
CA ALA A 58 15.48 9.42 -12.61
C ALA A 58 14.00 9.10 -12.33
N LEU A 59 13.58 9.23 -11.07
CA LEU A 59 12.20 8.99 -10.69
C LEU A 59 11.29 10.01 -11.38
N ASP A 60 10.32 9.50 -12.12
CA ASP A 60 9.25 10.24 -12.77
C ASP A 60 7.94 9.51 -12.49
N GLU A 61 7.04 10.14 -11.76
CA GLU A 61 5.76 9.53 -11.40
C GLU A 61 4.86 9.30 -12.61
N ALA A 62 4.92 10.14 -13.64
CA ALA A 62 4.14 9.94 -14.86
C ALA A 62 4.66 8.72 -15.63
N TRP A 63 5.98 8.58 -15.78
CA TRP A 63 6.60 7.41 -16.35
C TRP A 63 6.29 6.14 -15.56
N ARG A 64 6.38 6.20 -14.22
CA ARG A 64 6.07 5.10 -13.32
C ARG A 64 4.65 4.59 -13.52
N VAL A 65 3.68 5.50 -13.55
CA VAL A 65 2.27 5.18 -13.82
C VAL A 65 2.11 4.53 -15.20
N ALA A 66 2.73 5.08 -16.25
CA ALA A 66 2.62 4.55 -17.61
C ALA A 66 3.18 3.12 -17.72
N VAL A 67 4.33 2.86 -17.10
CA VAL A 67 4.96 1.52 -17.10
C VAL A 67 4.10 0.50 -16.36
N VAL A 68 3.60 0.86 -15.17
CA VAL A 68 2.71 -0.01 -14.39
C VAL A 68 1.39 -0.26 -15.13
N ALA A 69 0.78 0.77 -15.69
CA ALA A 69 -0.47 0.63 -16.45
C ALA A 69 -0.33 -0.30 -17.66
N GLU A 70 0.78 -0.22 -18.39
CA GLU A 70 1.02 -1.13 -19.53
C GLU A 70 1.28 -2.58 -19.08
N GLU A 71 1.98 -2.78 -17.95
CA GLU A 71 2.15 -4.13 -17.39
C GLU A 71 0.81 -4.70 -16.90
N VAL A 72 0.00 -3.91 -16.20
CA VAL A 72 -1.36 -4.31 -15.78
C VAL A 72 -2.20 -4.70 -16.99
N LYS A 73 -2.21 -3.90 -18.05
CA LYS A 73 -2.91 -4.21 -19.31
C LYS A 73 -2.40 -5.51 -19.95
N SER A 74 -1.09 -5.77 -19.87
CA SER A 74 -0.49 -7.02 -20.33
C SER A 74 -0.95 -8.22 -19.49
N LEU A 75 -0.99 -8.08 -18.16
CA LEU A 75 -1.44 -9.12 -17.24
C LEU A 75 -2.93 -9.43 -17.42
N LEU A 76 -3.77 -8.44 -17.61
CA LEU A 76 -5.21 -8.60 -17.84
C LEU A 76 -5.58 -9.42 -19.11
N ARG A 77 -4.62 -9.67 -20.03
CA ARG A 77 -4.81 -10.63 -21.11
C ARG A 77 -4.80 -12.10 -20.66
N ARG A 78 -4.30 -12.37 -19.44
CA ARG A 78 -4.10 -13.73 -18.90
C ARG A 78 -4.75 -13.95 -17.54
N TYR A 79 -5.03 -12.86 -16.84
CA TYR A 79 -5.61 -12.84 -15.51
C TYR A 79 -6.96 -12.12 -15.53
N ASP A 80 -7.86 -12.57 -14.69
CA ASP A 80 -9.20 -11.99 -14.56
C ASP A 80 -9.20 -10.71 -13.72
N ALA A 81 -8.19 -10.57 -12.85
CA ALA A 81 -7.95 -9.37 -12.05
C ALA A 81 -6.43 -9.18 -11.78
N VAL A 82 -6.02 -7.93 -11.61
CA VAL A 82 -4.67 -7.56 -11.20
C VAL A 82 -4.73 -6.69 -9.96
N ILE A 83 -3.95 -7.06 -8.96
CA ILE A 83 -3.68 -6.24 -7.77
C ILE A 83 -2.41 -5.44 -8.03
N HIS A 84 -2.48 -4.11 -7.85
CA HIS A 84 -1.31 -3.24 -7.84
C HIS A 84 -1.21 -2.51 -6.51
N THR A 85 -0.05 -2.60 -5.86
CA THR A 85 0.28 -1.87 -4.63
C THR A 85 1.72 -1.38 -4.69
N ASP A 86 2.06 -0.38 -3.90
CA ASP A 86 3.46 -0.03 -3.66
C ASP A 86 4.15 -1.15 -2.86
N VAL A 87 5.47 -1.21 -2.92
CA VAL A 87 6.25 -2.34 -2.36
C VAL A 87 6.16 -2.44 -0.83
N ASP A 88 5.80 -1.36 -0.16
CA ASP A 88 5.56 -1.28 1.29
C ASP A 88 4.07 -1.27 1.65
N GLU A 89 3.22 -1.79 0.77
CA GLU A 89 1.77 -1.89 0.95
C GLU A 89 1.31 -3.34 0.89
N LEU A 90 0.70 -3.82 1.96
CA LEU A 90 0.14 -5.17 2.05
C LEU A 90 -1.38 -5.11 2.05
N LEU A 91 -2.00 -5.78 1.08
CA LEU A 91 -3.44 -5.85 0.95
C LEU A 91 -3.98 -7.05 1.73
N VAL A 92 -5.02 -6.82 2.52
CA VAL A 92 -5.66 -7.84 3.36
C VAL A 92 -7.17 -7.78 3.14
N ALA A 93 -7.77 -8.88 2.71
CA ALA A 93 -9.21 -9.07 2.79
C ALA A 93 -9.60 -9.41 4.24
N ASP A 94 -10.71 -8.89 4.74
CA ASP A 94 -11.18 -9.14 6.11
C ASP A 94 -11.35 -10.64 6.36
N PRO A 95 -10.54 -11.26 7.22
CA PRO A 95 -10.57 -12.70 7.43
C PRO A 95 -11.84 -13.21 8.12
N SER A 96 -12.65 -12.32 8.69
CA SER A 96 -13.98 -12.68 9.22
C SER A 96 -15.04 -12.88 8.12
N HIS A 97 -14.72 -12.49 6.86
CA HIS A 97 -15.62 -12.55 5.72
C HIS A 97 -15.05 -13.31 4.53
N TYR A 98 -13.73 -13.34 4.38
CA TYR A 98 -13.04 -13.91 3.24
C TYR A 98 -11.84 -14.75 3.71
N SER A 99 -11.60 -15.88 3.09
CA SER A 99 -10.42 -16.72 3.38
C SER A 99 -9.11 -16.12 2.87
N GLY A 100 -9.15 -15.05 2.06
CA GLY A 100 -8.00 -14.33 1.53
C GLY A 100 -8.33 -13.50 0.29
N LEU A 101 -7.27 -12.97 -0.34
CA LEU A 101 -7.40 -12.09 -1.51
C LEU A 101 -8.02 -12.80 -2.73
N HIS A 102 -7.80 -14.10 -2.86
CA HIS A 102 -8.37 -14.88 -3.96
C HIS A 102 -9.89 -14.94 -3.86
N GLU A 103 -10.44 -15.32 -2.70
CA GLU A 103 -11.88 -15.35 -2.48
C GLU A 103 -12.51 -13.96 -2.58
N PHE A 104 -11.85 -12.95 -1.99
CA PHE A 104 -12.32 -11.56 -2.16
C PHE A 104 -12.47 -11.20 -3.64
N ALA A 105 -11.45 -11.53 -4.44
CA ALA A 105 -11.49 -11.28 -5.87
C ALA A 105 -12.59 -12.09 -6.58
N ASP A 106 -12.89 -13.31 -6.16
CA ASP A 106 -13.98 -14.10 -6.75
C ASP A 106 -15.36 -13.52 -6.44
N VAL A 107 -15.55 -12.94 -5.26
CA VAL A 107 -16.84 -12.40 -4.78
C VAL A 107 -17.07 -10.96 -5.25
N ALA A 108 -16.06 -10.11 -5.16
CA ALA A 108 -16.16 -8.71 -5.59
C ALA A 108 -16.26 -8.61 -7.11
N THR A 109 -17.37 -8.14 -7.63
CA THR A 109 -17.67 -8.12 -9.10
C THR A 109 -17.34 -6.79 -9.77
N GLU A 110 -17.09 -5.74 -9.01
CA GLU A 110 -16.85 -4.40 -9.54
C GLU A 110 -15.56 -4.34 -10.37
N PRO A 111 -15.54 -3.56 -11.45
CA PRO A 111 -14.37 -3.45 -12.32
C PRO A 111 -13.10 -2.94 -11.64
N VAL A 112 -13.27 -2.13 -10.59
CA VAL A 112 -12.18 -1.56 -9.78
C VAL A 112 -12.59 -1.52 -8.32
N MET A 113 -11.76 -2.10 -7.45
CA MET A 113 -11.94 -2.04 -6.00
C MET A 113 -10.93 -1.09 -5.38
N THR A 114 -11.42 -0.22 -4.52
CA THR A 114 -10.61 0.69 -3.71
C THR A 114 -10.39 0.07 -2.32
N ALA A 115 -9.15 0.02 -1.86
CA ALA A 115 -8.87 -0.45 -0.52
C ALA A 115 -9.17 0.62 0.54
N ILE A 116 -9.41 0.18 1.77
CA ILE A 116 -9.46 1.03 2.96
C ILE A 116 -8.04 1.18 3.49
N GLY A 117 -7.52 2.41 3.43
CA GLY A 117 -6.12 2.70 3.75
C GLY A 117 -5.85 2.84 5.24
N LEU A 118 -4.86 2.10 5.72
CA LEU A 118 -4.41 2.10 7.10
C LEU A 118 -2.88 2.17 7.17
N ASP A 119 -2.33 3.16 7.85
CA ASP A 119 -0.92 3.18 8.22
C ASP A 119 -0.68 2.29 9.45
N LEU A 120 0.23 1.33 9.36
CA LEU A 120 0.69 0.53 10.49
C LEU A 120 1.78 1.31 11.25
N HIS A 121 1.56 1.55 12.53
CA HIS A 121 2.43 2.42 13.34
C HIS A 121 3.26 1.67 14.37
N HIS A 122 4.53 2.00 14.41
CA HIS A 122 5.44 1.73 15.52
C HIS A 122 5.15 2.67 16.69
N ILE A 123 5.17 2.15 17.91
CA ILE A 123 5.14 2.93 19.15
C ILE A 123 6.55 2.90 19.75
N PRO A 124 7.47 3.82 19.38
CA PRO A 124 8.90 3.67 19.59
C PRO A 124 9.31 3.47 21.06
N ASP A 125 8.54 4.06 22.00
CA ASP A 125 8.87 3.97 23.43
C ASP A 125 8.27 2.73 24.12
N ARG A 126 7.54 1.87 23.38
CA ARG A 126 6.83 0.70 23.92
C ARG A 126 7.08 -0.59 23.14
N GLU A 127 7.54 -0.48 21.93
CA GLU A 127 7.75 -1.61 21.01
C GLU A 127 9.21 -1.63 20.56
N PRO A 128 9.85 -2.79 20.49
CA PRO A 128 11.21 -2.90 19.93
C PRO A 128 11.20 -2.64 18.41
N ALA A 129 12.40 -2.47 17.83
CA ALA A 129 12.57 -2.49 16.39
C ALA A 129 12.04 -3.80 15.80
N LEU A 130 11.54 -3.76 14.55
CA LEU A 130 11.06 -4.94 13.86
C LEU A 130 12.18 -5.93 13.57
N ASP A 131 11.94 -7.17 13.91
CA ASP A 131 12.64 -8.32 13.34
C ASP A 131 11.90 -8.77 12.06
N PHE A 132 12.46 -8.44 10.90
CA PHE A 132 11.86 -8.76 9.59
C PHE A 132 11.93 -10.24 9.21
N THR A 133 12.52 -11.09 10.06
CA THR A 133 12.49 -12.55 9.92
C THR A 133 11.22 -13.15 10.53
N GLN A 134 10.52 -12.38 11.37
CA GLN A 134 9.28 -12.76 12.05
C GLN A 134 8.07 -12.06 11.41
N PRO A 135 6.85 -12.59 11.60
CA PRO A 135 5.63 -11.91 11.16
C PRO A 135 5.53 -10.50 11.74
N ILE A 136 5.22 -9.52 10.90
CA ILE A 136 5.08 -8.12 11.31
C ILE A 136 3.91 -7.94 12.27
N GLY A 137 2.78 -8.59 12.01
CA GLY A 137 1.58 -8.50 12.85
C GLY A 137 1.72 -9.14 14.24
N ALA A 138 2.75 -9.97 14.47
CA ALA A 138 3.11 -10.42 15.81
C ALA A 138 3.78 -9.31 16.64
N GLN A 139 4.38 -8.31 15.98
CA GLN A 139 5.21 -7.26 16.58
C GLN A 139 4.54 -5.87 16.54
N ARG A 140 3.55 -5.67 15.66
CA ARG A 140 2.84 -4.40 15.45
C ARG A 140 1.34 -4.66 15.43
N GLN A 141 0.60 -3.73 16.05
CA GLN A 141 -0.84 -3.88 16.18
C GLN A 141 -1.64 -2.59 16.02
N TRP A 142 -0.99 -1.45 15.91
CA TRP A 142 -1.67 -0.16 15.88
C TRP A 142 -1.73 0.40 14.48
N VAL A 143 -2.95 0.73 14.03
CA VAL A 143 -3.19 1.30 12.71
C VAL A 143 -3.93 2.62 12.79
N ARG A 144 -3.70 3.49 11.81
CA ARG A 144 -4.35 4.77 11.65
C ARG A 144 -4.97 4.88 10.27
N PHE A 145 -6.20 5.36 10.16
CA PHE A 145 -6.82 5.63 8.87
C PHE A 145 -6.05 6.69 8.08
N SER A 146 -5.90 6.47 6.77
CA SER A 146 -5.25 7.40 5.85
C SER A 146 -5.95 7.39 4.50
N ALA A 147 -6.56 8.51 4.12
CA ALA A 147 -7.23 8.65 2.82
C ALA A 147 -6.26 8.50 1.64
N ALA A 148 -5.01 8.90 1.82
CA ALA A 148 -3.97 8.76 0.79
C ALA A 148 -3.72 7.28 0.40
N LEU A 149 -4.05 6.35 1.29
CA LEU A 149 -3.93 4.91 1.06
C LEU A 149 -5.23 4.25 0.59
N CYS A 150 -6.32 5.01 0.49
CA CYS A 150 -7.55 4.52 -0.14
C CYS A 150 -7.36 4.53 -1.65
N LYS A 151 -6.57 3.59 -2.15
CA LYS A 151 -6.14 3.48 -3.55
C LYS A 151 -6.99 2.47 -4.33
N PRO A 152 -7.20 2.68 -5.65
CA PRO A 152 -7.76 1.67 -6.55
C PRO A 152 -6.72 0.56 -6.77
N VAL A 153 -6.82 -0.54 -6.01
CA VAL A 153 -5.77 -1.57 -5.91
C VAL A 153 -6.07 -2.86 -6.67
N LEU A 154 -7.35 -3.21 -6.88
CA LEU A 154 -7.71 -4.39 -7.64
C LEU A 154 -8.50 -3.96 -8.87
N VAL A 155 -8.00 -4.31 -10.05
CA VAL A 155 -8.57 -3.90 -11.33
C VAL A 155 -8.83 -5.11 -12.24
N ARG A 156 -9.97 -5.08 -12.96
CA ARG A 156 -10.39 -6.09 -13.93
C ARG A 156 -10.40 -5.56 -15.37
N ARG A 157 -10.15 -4.28 -15.52
CA ARG A 157 -9.94 -3.58 -16.80
C ARG A 157 -8.73 -2.68 -16.72
N ALA A 158 -8.22 -2.27 -17.85
CA ALA A 158 -7.25 -1.18 -17.88
C ALA A 158 -7.89 0.09 -17.29
N VAL A 159 -7.11 0.82 -16.50
CA VAL A 159 -7.52 2.07 -15.86
C VAL A 159 -6.47 3.16 -16.10
N GLU A 160 -6.90 4.40 -16.06
CA GLU A 160 -6.03 5.57 -16.11
C GLU A 160 -5.78 6.07 -14.69
N TRP A 161 -4.62 5.76 -14.13
CA TRP A 161 -4.21 6.25 -12.82
C TRP A 161 -3.67 7.69 -12.88
N ALA A 162 -3.99 8.46 -11.84
CA ALA A 162 -3.24 9.67 -11.54
C ALA A 162 -1.85 9.31 -10.98
N PRO A 163 -0.85 10.24 -11.06
CA PRO A 163 0.42 10.09 -10.39
C PRO A 163 0.28 9.71 -8.91
N GLY A 164 1.10 8.77 -8.42
CA GLY A 164 1.01 8.21 -7.08
C GLY A 164 -0.05 7.12 -6.89
N PHE A 165 -0.82 6.77 -7.94
CA PHE A 165 -1.86 5.71 -7.91
C PHE A 165 -3.02 5.94 -6.93
N HIS A 166 -3.15 7.15 -6.39
CA HIS A 166 -4.20 7.46 -5.41
C HIS A 166 -5.61 7.53 -6.00
N CYS A 167 -5.72 7.77 -7.29
CA CYS A 167 -6.99 7.93 -8.01
C CYS A 167 -6.90 7.33 -9.41
N CYS A 168 -8.05 6.99 -10.00
CA CYS A 168 -8.15 6.53 -11.39
C CYS A 168 -9.47 6.97 -12.03
N ASP A 169 -9.71 6.54 -13.28
CA ASP A 169 -10.91 6.75 -14.07
C ASP A 169 -12.11 5.88 -13.66
N ALA A 170 -12.13 5.39 -12.41
CA ALA A 170 -13.21 4.61 -11.85
C ALA A 170 -13.73 5.22 -10.54
N PRO A 171 -15.02 5.07 -10.21
CA PRO A 171 -15.55 5.50 -8.93
C PRO A 171 -14.92 4.72 -7.77
N ILE A 172 -14.99 5.30 -6.57
CA ILE A 172 -14.55 4.64 -5.35
C ILE A 172 -15.57 3.56 -4.99
N VAL A 173 -15.12 2.32 -4.98
CA VAL A 173 -15.88 1.20 -4.44
C VAL A 173 -15.09 0.60 -3.30
N LEU A 174 -15.63 0.72 -2.11
CA LEU A 174 -15.05 0.24 -0.85
C LEU A 174 -15.81 -0.99 -0.39
N ASP A 175 -15.08 -1.98 0.05
CA ASP A 175 -15.58 -3.15 0.77
C ASP A 175 -14.56 -3.50 1.86
N ARG A 176 -14.64 -4.67 2.46
CA ARG A 176 -13.75 -5.19 3.51
C ARG A 176 -12.37 -5.61 2.96
N LEU A 177 -11.76 -4.71 2.20
CA LEU A 177 -10.42 -4.83 1.63
C LEU A 177 -9.54 -3.71 2.21
N TYR A 178 -8.54 -4.09 2.97
CA TYR A 178 -7.69 -3.15 3.71
C TYR A 178 -6.29 -3.11 3.11
N LEU A 179 -5.73 -1.93 2.96
CA LEU A 179 -4.35 -1.72 2.56
C LEU A 179 -3.56 -1.25 3.78
N LEU A 180 -2.64 -2.09 4.23
CA LEU A 180 -1.74 -1.83 5.34
C LEU A 180 -0.42 -1.27 4.81
N HIS A 181 -0.12 -0.02 5.15
CA HIS A 181 1.10 0.66 4.72
C HIS A 181 2.18 0.55 5.79
N MET A 182 3.34 0.06 5.41
CA MET A 182 4.42 -0.32 6.30
C MET A 182 5.44 0.80 6.56
N ARG A 183 5.29 1.96 5.93
CA ARG A 183 6.25 3.07 6.03
C ARG A 183 6.56 3.47 7.47
N TYR A 184 5.56 3.41 8.33
CA TYR A 184 5.64 3.82 9.74
C TYR A 184 5.71 2.65 10.71
N ALA A 185 5.79 1.42 10.21
CA ALA A 185 5.82 0.22 11.02
C ALA A 185 7.12 0.05 11.82
N ASP A 186 8.22 0.72 11.42
CA ASP A 186 9.47 0.74 12.15
C ASP A 186 10.21 2.07 11.93
N LEU A 187 10.54 2.77 13.02
CA LEU A 187 11.23 4.05 12.97
C LEU A 187 12.59 3.95 12.26
N GLY A 188 13.38 2.94 12.61
CA GLY A 188 14.72 2.76 12.04
C GLY A 188 14.67 2.42 10.55
N ALA A 189 13.76 1.53 10.13
CA ALA A 189 13.56 1.22 8.71
C ALA A 189 13.06 2.44 7.92
N GLY A 190 12.15 3.23 8.50
CA GLY A 190 11.65 4.47 7.91
C GLY A 190 12.77 5.48 7.68
N LEU A 191 13.62 5.71 8.68
CA LEU A 191 14.78 6.62 8.57
C LEU A 191 15.79 6.14 7.51
N ARG A 192 16.10 4.84 7.47
CA ARG A 192 16.97 4.27 6.43
C ARG A 192 16.38 4.46 5.03
N ARG A 193 15.06 4.27 4.89
CA ARG A 193 14.37 4.49 3.62
C ARG A 193 14.40 5.95 3.19
N LEU A 194 14.16 6.89 4.11
CA LEU A 194 14.28 8.33 3.83
C LEU A 194 15.68 8.71 3.35
N ALA A 195 16.73 8.18 4.00
CA ALA A 195 18.11 8.44 3.60
C ALA A 195 18.35 7.99 2.14
N ARG A 196 17.87 6.81 1.74
CA ARG A 196 17.94 6.32 0.35
C ARG A 196 17.14 7.20 -0.61
N THR A 197 15.91 7.59 -0.23
CA THR A 197 15.03 8.40 -1.11
C THR A 197 15.61 9.78 -1.37
N ARG A 198 16.26 10.40 -0.38
CA ARG A 198 16.86 11.75 -0.53
C ARG A 198 17.98 11.80 -1.55
N VAL A 199 18.73 10.71 -1.74
CA VAL A 199 19.83 10.66 -2.72
C VAL A 199 19.40 10.23 -4.10
N GLN A 200 18.14 9.79 -4.28
CA GLN A 200 17.62 9.44 -5.59
C GLN A 200 17.43 10.67 -6.47
N ALA A 201 17.85 10.56 -7.73
CA ALA A 201 17.52 11.55 -8.74
C ALA A 201 16.02 11.50 -9.05
N VAL A 202 15.36 12.66 -9.03
CA VAL A 202 13.96 12.83 -9.39
C VAL A 202 13.82 13.91 -10.45
N LEU A 203 12.86 13.74 -11.37
CA LEU A 203 12.57 14.76 -12.40
C LEU A 203 11.67 15.87 -11.84
N ASP A 204 10.68 15.51 -11.03
CA ASP A 204 9.80 16.47 -10.34
C ASP A 204 9.91 16.29 -8.82
N PRO A 205 10.62 17.17 -8.10
CA PRO A 205 10.77 17.08 -6.66
C PRO A 205 9.47 17.39 -5.88
N THR A 206 8.52 18.13 -6.46
CA THR A 206 7.31 18.58 -5.75
C THR A 206 6.38 17.43 -5.38
N GLY A 207 6.29 16.39 -6.21
CA GLY A 207 5.47 15.20 -5.94
C GLY A 207 6.00 14.28 -4.84
N SER A 208 7.25 14.46 -4.40
CA SER A 208 7.93 13.55 -3.46
C SER A 208 8.45 14.22 -2.17
N GLU A 209 8.05 15.45 -1.89
CA GLU A 209 8.54 16.20 -0.71
C GLU A 209 8.34 15.45 0.60
N HIS A 210 7.17 14.84 0.81
CA HIS A 210 6.87 14.05 2.00
C HIS A 210 7.78 12.83 2.18
N GLN A 211 8.44 12.37 1.11
CA GLN A 211 9.39 11.27 1.13
C GLN A 211 10.84 11.73 1.38
N ARG A 212 11.07 13.03 1.56
CA ARG A 212 12.39 13.65 1.70
C ARG A 212 12.53 14.53 2.94
N VAL A 213 11.54 14.48 3.84
CA VAL A 213 11.57 15.24 5.10
C VAL A 213 12.84 14.93 5.92
N PRO A 214 13.36 15.87 6.70
CA PRO A 214 14.47 15.63 7.63
C PRO A 214 14.17 14.51 8.64
N ASP A 215 15.20 13.81 9.09
CA ASP A 215 15.04 12.72 10.06
C ASP A 215 14.33 13.16 11.33
N VAL A 216 14.67 14.34 11.85
CA VAL A 216 14.08 14.92 13.06
C VAL A 216 12.56 15.18 12.89
N ASP A 217 12.14 15.55 11.70
CA ASP A 217 10.70 15.82 11.43
C ASP A 217 9.94 14.51 11.28
N PHE A 218 10.53 13.51 10.64
CA PHE A 218 9.95 12.17 10.56
C PHE A 218 9.80 11.53 11.95
N GLU A 219 10.85 11.59 12.76
CA GLU A 219 10.83 11.07 14.13
C GLU A 219 9.80 11.80 15.00
N ARG A 220 9.75 13.14 14.92
CA ARG A 220 8.75 13.95 15.63
C ARG A 220 7.34 13.58 15.24
N MET A 221 7.07 13.40 13.94
CA MET A 221 5.78 12.98 13.42
C MET A 221 5.40 11.60 13.95
N MET A 222 6.30 10.62 13.89
CA MET A 222 6.02 9.27 14.38
C MET A 222 5.71 9.26 15.87
N ARG A 223 6.47 10.00 16.69
CA ARG A 223 6.20 10.14 18.14
C ARG A 223 4.86 10.82 18.41
N ALA A 224 4.54 11.89 17.67
CA ALA A 224 3.26 12.57 17.80
C ALA A 224 2.07 11.66 17.47
N ILE A 225 2.18 10.82 16.44
CA ILE A 225 1.15 9.83 16.09
C ILE A 225 1.06 8.74 17.16
N ALA A 226 2.19 8.31 17.72
CA ALA A 226 2.21 7.30 18.79
C ALA A 226 1.48 7.75 20.07
N GLU A 227 1.31 9.05 20.28
CA GLU A 227 0.55 9.62 21.40
C GLU A 227 -0.95 9.77 21.14
N LEU A 228 -1.42 9.50 19.93
CA LEU A 228 -2.85 9.54 19.63
C LEU A 228 -3.65 8.59 20.55
N PRO A 229 -4.89 8.94 20.88
CA PRO A 229 -5.79 8.06 21.65
C PRO A 229 -5.86 6.68 21.00
N ARG A 230 -5.85 5.65 21.85
CA ARG A 230 -5.99 4.25 21.42
C ARG A 230 -7.41 3.80 21.57
N GLN A 231 -7.88 3.09 20.57
CA GLN A 231 -9.22 2.54 20.56
C GLN A 231 -9.15 1.03 20.35
N ASP A 232 -9.62 0.29 21.34
CA ASP A 232 -9.94 -1.12 21.22
C ASP A 232 -11.39 -1.22 20.71
N GLY A 233 -11.56 -1.82 19.55
CA GLY A 233 -12.88 -1.96 18.94
C GLY A 233 -12.80 -2.67 17.61
N VAL A 234 -13.97 -2.91 17.04
CA VAL A 234 -14.06 -3.55 15.72
C VAL A 234 -13.62 -2.55 14.65
N LEU A 235 -12.64 -2.96 13.85
CA LEU A 235 -12.24 -2.23 12.65
C LEU A 235 -13.23 -2.57 11.51
N ASP A 236 -14.44 -2.05 11.63
CA ASP A 236 -15.51 -2.31 10.66
C ASP A 236 -15.74 -1.06 9.78
N PRO A 237 -15.72 -1.20 8.44
CA PRO A 237 -15.89 -0.07 7.53
C PRO A 237 -17.31 0.54 7.56
N TRP A 238 -18.28 -0.19 8.11
CA TRP A 238 -19.67 0.24 8.14
C TRP A 238 -20.13 0.70 9.53
N LEU A 239 -19.29 0.52 10.56
CA LEU A 239 -19.63 0.83 11.94
C LEU A 239 -18.57 1.71 12.61
N GLY A 240 -19.00 2.49 13.59
CA GLY A 240 -18.10 3.27 14.43
C GLY A 240 -17.33 4.39 13.71
N PRO A 241 -16.18 4.83 14.25
CA PRO A 241 -15.45 5.98 13.74
C PRO A 241 -14.88 5.79 12.32
N LEU A 242 -14.56 4.56 11.93
CA LEU A 242 -14.03 4.29 10.58
C LEU A 242 -15.07 4.60 9.51
N SER A 243 -16.36 4.26 9.73
CA SER A 243 -17.43 4.60 8.77
C SER A 243 -17.52 6.11 8.53
N GLY A 244 -17.39 6.92 9.58
CA GLY A 244 -17.39 8.39 9.47
C GLY A 244 -16.22 8.92 8.62
N TRP A 245 -15.03 8.32 8.73
CA TRP A 245 -13.90 8.69 7.86
C TRP A 245 -14.16 8.30 6.40
N LEU A 246 -14.76 7.13 6.16
CA LEU A 246 -15.09 6.67 4.80
C LEU A 246 -16.20 7.52 4.16
N ASP A 247 -17.17 7.99 4.93
CA ASP A 247 -18.20 8.91 4.44
C ASP A 247 -17.60 10.28 4.06
N ARG A 248 -16.67 10.81 4.88
CA ARG A 248 -15.92 12.03 4.53
C ARG A 248 -15.08 11.82 3.25
N LEU A 249 -14.43 10.65 3.12
CA LEU A 249 -13.68 10.31 1.91
C LEU A 249 -14.58 10.32 0.68
N ARG A 250 -15.74 9.63 0.75
CA ARG A 250 -16.72 9.59 -0.36
C ARG A 250 -17.25 10.98 -0.70
N ALA A 251 -17.55 11.81 0.30
CA ALA A 251 -18.00 13.19 0.11
C ALA A 251 -16.93 14.09 -0.53
N SER A 252 -15.66 13.78 -0.33
CA SER A 252 -14.53 14.54 -0.91
C SER A 252 -14.28 14.26 -2.39
N ARG A 253 -14.97 13.27 -2.96
CA ARG A 253 -14.77 12.84 -4.34
C ARG A 253 -15.19 13.91 -5.34
N VAL A 254 -14.28 14.25 -6.24
CA VAL A 254 -14.53 15.18 -7.35
C VAL A 254 -14.07 14.52 -8.65
N LEU A 255 -14.94 14.56 -9.69
CA LEU A 255 -14.56 14.19 -11.05
C LEU A 255 -13.82 15.36 -11.71
N ARG A 256 -12.62 15.10 -12.23
CA ARG A 256 -11.85 16.09 -12.98
C ARG A 256 -12.23 16.07 -14.46
N GLU A 257 -11.85 17.12 -15.18
CA GLU A 257 -11.97 17.19 -16.66
C GLU A 257 -11.30 16.01 -17.36
N THR A 258 -10.25 15.46 -16.77
CA THR A 258 -9.52 14.26 -17.25
C THR A 258 -10.26 12.95 -17.02
N GLN A 259 -11.50 12.96 -16.54
CA GLN A 259 -12.29 11.79 -16.14
C GLN A 259 -11.69 10.99 -14.96
N VAL A 260 -10.62 11.46 -14.33
CA VAL A 260 -10.02 10.84 -13.15
C VAL A 260 -10.67 11.41 -11.88
N TYR A 261 -11.17 10.54 -11.01
CA TYR A 261 -11.69 10.94 -9.71
C TYR A 261 -10.56 11.36 -8.77
N LYS A 262 -10.74 12.49 -8.11
CA LYS A 262 -9.82 12.99 -7.07
C LYS A 262 -10.46 12.87 -5.70
N LEU A 263 -9.63 12.59 -4.69
CA LEU A 263 -9.99 12.52 -3.28
C LEU A 263 -9.25 13.59 -2.47
N ASP A 264 -9.76 13.89 -1.28
CA ASP A 264 -8.99 14.61 -0.28
C ASP A 264 -7.99 13.65 0.39
N LEU A 265 -6.75 13.65 -0.09
CA LEU A 265 -5.68 12.81 0.42
C LEU A 265 -5.17 13.25 1.82
N GLY A 266 -5.56 14.43 2.29
CA GLY A 266 -5.18 14.96 3.61
C GLY A 266 -6.00 14.38 4.78
N LEU A 267 -7.11 13.69 4.50
CA LEU A 267 -7.92 13.09 5.55
C LEU A 267 -7.14 11.97 6.25
N SER A 268 -6.99 12.09 7.57
CA SER A 268 -6.29 11.10 8.40
C SER A 268 -7.05 10.90 9.71
N GLY A 269 -7.03 9.68 10.25
CA GLY A 269 -7.62 9.37 11.54
C GLY A 269 -6.94 10.12 12.70
N ASP A 270 -7.67 10.38 13.74
CA ASP A 270 -7.24 11.04 14.97
C ASP A 270 -7.07 10.08 16.16
N VAL A 271 -7.20 8.78 15.89
CA VAL A 271 -7.02 7.69 16.85
C VAL A 271 -6.19 6.56 16.23
N LEU A 272 -5.57 5.75 17.08
CA LEU A 272 -4.96 4.48 16.72
C LEU A 272 -5.92 3.35 17.06
N TRP A 273 -6.34 2.57 16.06
CA TRP A 273 -7.11 1.33 16.26
C TRP A 273 -6.17 0.15 16.44
N ARG A 274 -6.61 -0.80 17.25
CA ARG A 274 -5.95 -2.09 17.33
C ARG A 274 -6.36 -2.93 16.11
N LEU A 275 -5.39 -3.36 15.33
CA LEU A 275 -5.61 -4.30 14.22
C LEU A 275 -6.10 -5.65 14.78
N PRO A 276 -7.20 -6.21 14.26
CA PRO A 276 -7.74 -7.49 14.72
C PRO A 276 -6.69 -8.62 14.67
N PRO A 277 -6.69 -9.56 15.64
CA PRO A 277 -5.73 -10.65 15.70
C PRO A 277 -5.65 -11.46 14.39
N ASP A 278 -6.79 -11.74 13.77
CA ASP A 278 -6.86 -12.53 12.54
C ASP A 278 -6.24 -11.79 11.34
N MET A 279 -6.40 -10.45 11.27
CA MET A 279 -5.68 -9.64 10.28
C MET A 279 -4.18 -9.61 10.55
N ARG A 280 -3.77 -9.52 11.84
CA ARG A 280 -2.34 -9.53 12.21
C ARG A 280 -1.66 -10.84 11.83
N ALA A 281 -2.38 -11.95 11.89
CA ALA A 281 -1.85 -13.27 11.50
C ALA A 281 -1.51 -13.37 9.99
N LEU A 282 -2.00 -12.44 9.17
CA LEU A 282 -1.78 -12.44 7.71
C LEU A 282 -0.57 -11.60 7.26
N ILE A 283 0.10 -10.87 8.16
CA ILE A 283 1.20 -9.96 7.81
C ILE A 283 2.47 -10.20 8.63
#